data_4db37e868b268bc6242c1801e8b89d06
#
_entry.id   4db37e868b268bc6242c1801e8b89d06
#
_cell.length_a   1.000
_cell.length_b   1.000
_cell.length_c   1.000
_cell.angle_alpha   90.00
_cell.angle_beta   90.00
_cell.angle_gamma   90.00
#
_symmetry.space_group_name_H-M   'P 1'
#
loop_
_entity.id
_entity.type
_entity.pdbx_description
1 polymer ?
#
loop_
_entity_poly.entity_id
_entity_poly.type
_entity_poly.pdbx_seq_one_letter_code
_entity_poly.pdbx_strand_id
1 'polypeptide(L)'
;MTYTLTTPLYYVNDRPHLGSAYTTLACDALARFQRLKGEPVLFITGCDEHGQKIQRTAEAAGLSPQAHCDAVSAQYRALWERWQISNNRLIRTTDPRHRQIVEQFFARVEANGDIVEGRQQGWYCVACEEFK
;
A
#
# COMPACT_ATOMS: atom_id res chain seq x y z
N MET A 1 -5.33 -25.56 0.81
CA MET A 1 -5.29 -24.20 0.20
C MET A 1 -4.68 -23.23 1.21
N THR A 2 -3.95 -22.20 0.77
CA THR A 2 -3.46 -21.15 1.69
C THR A 2 -4.55 -20.10 1.88
N TYR A 3 -4.89 -19.79 3.11
CA TYR A 3 -5.78 -18.69 3.44
C TYR A 3 -5.03 -17.36 3.27
N THR A 4 -5.39 -16.59 2.24
CA THR A 4 -4.74 -15.31 1.96
C THR A 4 -5.58 -14.16 2.49
N LEU A 5 -4.95 -13.28 3.26
CA LEU A 5 -5.57 -12.12 3.89
C LEU A 5 -4.75 -10.86 3.59
N THR A 6 -5.43 -9.79 3.18
CA THR A 6 -4.79 -8.51 2.90
C THR A 6 -5.47 -7.37 3.65
N THR A 7 -4.71 -6.36 4.05
CA THR A 7 -5.25 -5.04 4.38
C THR A 7 -5.31 -4.18 3.11
N PRO A 8 -6.01 -3.04 3.12
CA PRO A 8 -5.72 -1.96 2.18
C PRO A 8 -4.24 -1.55 2.26
N LEU A 9 -3.70 -0.99 1.18
CA LEU A 9 -2.42 -0.30 1.23
C LEU A 9 -2.63 1.08 1.89
N TYR A 10 -1.78 1.39 2.85
CA TYR A 10 -1.89 2.66 3.59
C TYR A 10 -1.10 3.76 2.91
N TYR A 11 -1.74 4.90 2.66
CA TYR A 11 -1.06 6.08 2.14
C TYR A 11 -0.03 6.60 3.13
N VAL A 12 1.17 6.88 2.64
CA VAL A 12 2.28 7.42 3.43
C VAL A 12 2.35 8.96 3.42
N ASN A 13 1.24 9.63 3.15
CA ASN A 13 1.14 11.07 3.27
C ASN A 13 1.15 11.56 4.73
N ASP A 14 0.79 10.69 5.67
CA ASP A 14 0.82 10.95 7.12
C ASP A 14 1.19 9.66 7.89
N ARG A 15 1.46 9.84 9.19
CA ARG A 15 1.77 8.74 10.12
C ARG A 15 0.58 7.79 10.30
N PRO A 16 0.81 6.55 10.80
CA PRO A 16 -0.27 5.63 11.15
C PRO A 16 -1.31 6.25 12.07
N HIS A 17 -2.59 6.00 11.80
CA HIS A 17 -3.72 6.51 12.56
C HIS A 17 -4.69 5.39 12.98
N LEU A 18 -5.71 5.73 13.75
CA LEU A 18 -6.65 4.75 14.30
C LEU A 18 -7.33 3.88 13.23
N GLY A 19 -7.63 4.44 12.05
CA GLY A 19 -8.23 3.68 10.94
C GLY A 19 -7.33 2.58 10.41
N SER A 20 -6.03 2.88 10.19
CA SER A 20 -5.05 1.85 9.77
C SER A 20 -4.83 0.81 10.87
N ALA A 21 -4.81 1.25 12.12
CA ALA A 21 -4.70 0.38 13.29
C ALA A 21 -5.86 -0.60 13.39
N TYR A 22 -7.10 -0.11 13.32
CA TYR A 22 -8.32 -0.92 13.42
C TYR A 22 -8.35 -2.03 12.35
N THR A 23 -8.12 -1.66 11.09
CA THR A 23 -8.13 -2.63 9.99
C THR A 23 -7.04 -3.68 10.16
N THR A 24 -5.83 -3.27 10.52
CA THR A 24 -4.70 -4.21 10.70
C THR A 24 -4.93 -5.16 11.87
N LEU A 25 -5.44 -4.66 12.99
CA LEU A 25 -5.75 -5.50 14.17
C LEU A 25 -6.86 -6.51 13.87
N ALA A 26 -7.92 -6.10 13.14
CA ALA A 26 -8.99 -7.02 12.73
C ALA A 26 -8.45 -8.14 11.82
N CYS A 27 -7.59 -7.78 10.84
CA CYS A 27 -6.93 -8.75 9.98
C CYS A 27 -5.99 -9.67 10.77
N ASP A 28 -5.24 -9.14 11.74
CA ASP A 28 -4.33 -9.94 12.56
C ASP A 28 -5.10 -10.95 13.43
N ALA A 29 -6.20 -10.52 14.03
CA ALA A 29 -7.06 -11.42 14.80
C ALA A 29 -7.58 -12.59 13.93
N LEU A 30 -8.03 -12.29 12.72
CA LEU A 30 -8.50 -13.30 11.78
C LEU A 30 -7.37 -14.21 11.30
N ALA A 31 -6.19 -13.67 11.02
CA ALA A 31 -5.01 -14.44 10.63
C ALA A 31 -4.60 -15.44 11.74
N ARG A 32 -4.57 -14.97 12.99
CA ARG A 32 -4.28 -15.82 14.16
C ARG A 32 -5.35 -16.90 14.35
N PHE A 33 -6.62 -16.55 14.22
CA PHE A 33 -7.72 -17.51 14.33
C PHE A 33 -7.59 -18.63 13.28
N GLN A 34 -7.31 -18.30 12.02
CA GLN A 34 -7.13 -19.32 10.99
C GLN A 34 -5.90 -20.21 11.24
N ARG A 35 -4.80 -19.64 11.73
CA ARG A 35 -3.62 -20.42 12.15
C ARG A 35 -3.92 -21.38 13.30
N LEU A 36 -4.73 -20.96 14.27
CA LEU A 36 -5.17 -21.82 15.37
C LEU A 36 -6.04 -23.01 14.88
N LYS A 37 -6.73 -22.86 13.76
CA LYS A 37 -7.46 -23.94 13.09
C LYS A 37 -6.55 -24.86 12.28
N GLY A 38 -5.25 -24.61 12.22
CA GLY A 38 -4.29 -25.38 11.43
C GLY A 38 -4.20 -24.96 9.96
N GLU A 39 -4.83 -23.83 9.56
CA GLU A 39 -4.76 -23.36 8.18
C GLU A 39 -3.44 -22.62 7.90
N PRO A 40 -2.78 -22.90 6.78
CA PRO A 40 -1.66 -22.08 6.33
C PRO A 40 -2.16 -20.69 5.93
N VAL A 41 -1.62 -19.64 6.54
CA VAL A 41 -2.06 -18.24 6.33
C VAL A 41 -0.95 -17.40 5.71
N LEU A 42 -1.31 -16.67 4.66
CA LEU A 42 -0.52 -15.59 4.08
C LEU A 42 -1.20 -14.25 4.39
N PHE A 43 -0.66 -13.50 5.36
CA PHE A 43 -1.16 -12.18 5.73
C PHE A 43 -0.23 -11.10 5.18
N ILE A 44 -0.77 -10.24 4.30
CA ILE A 44 -0.05 -9.18 3.60
C ILE A 44 -0.67 -7.83 3.98
N THR A 45 0.18 -6.88 4.32
CA THR A 45 -0.14 -5.46 4.48
C THR A 45 0.86 -4.62 3.69
N GLY A 46 0.69 -3.31 3.61
CA GLY A 46 1.66 -2.49 2.89
C GLY A 46 1.36 -1.01 2.88
N CYS A 47 2.23 -0.29 2.17
CA CYS A 47 2.16 1.15 1.99
C CYS A 47 2.02 1.51 0.51
N ASP A 48 1.10 2.44 0.23
CA ASP A 48 0.97 3.08 -1.07
C ASP A 48 1.82 4.37 -1.09
N GLU A 49 2.82 4.38 -1.97
CA GLU A 49 3.91 5.36 -1.96
C GLU A 49 3.94 6.23 -3.23
N HIS A 50 2.83 6.30 -3.96
CA HIS A 50 2.69 7.13 -5.15
C HIS A 50 1.60 8.18 -5.01
N GLY A 51 1.66 9.22 -5.86
CA GLY A 51 0.64 10.25 -5.98
C GLY A 51 1.09 11.64 -5.56
N GLN A 52 0.33 12.65 -6.03
CA GLN A 52 0.63 14.08 -5.83
C GLN A 52 0.59 14.50 -4.36
N LYS A 53 -0.24 13.86 -3.55
CA LYS A 53 -0.33 14.19 -2.11
C LYS A 53 0.99 13.90 -1.40
N ILE A 54 1.60 12.75 -1.68
CA ILE A 54 2.90 12.35 -1.11
C ILE A 54 3.98 13.32 -1.57
N GLN A 55 4.03 13.66 -2.86
CA GLN A 55 4.98 14.62 -3.39
C GLN A 55 4.88 15.97 -2.66
N ARG A 56 3.66 16.53 -2.54
CA ARG A 56 3.43 17.82 -1.86
C ARG A 56 3.82 17.77 -0.38
N THR A 57 3.51 16.66 0.30
CA THR A 57 3.87 16.51 1.72
C THR A 57 5.39 16.42 1.90
N ALA A 58 6.07 15.71 1.02
CA ALA A 58 7.53 15.63 1.01
C ALA A 58 8.17 17.01 0.75
N GLU A 59 7.69 17.74 -0.26
CA GLU A 59 8.15 19.11 -0.59
C GLU A 59 7.96 20.06 0.59
N ALA A 60 6.79 20.02 1.24
CA ALA A 60 6.51 20.84 2.43
C ALA A 60 7.42 20.50 3.61
N ALA A 61 7.92 19.28 3.70
CA ALA A 61 8.87 18.82 4.71
C ALA A 61 10.35 19.03 4.29
N GLY A 62 10.62 19.55 3.09
CA GLY A 62 11.98 19.71 2.56
C GLY A 62 12.68 18.39 2.23
N LEU A 63 11.92 17.35 1.96
CA LEU A 63 12.41 15.99 1.66
C LEU A 63 12.16 15.61 0.20
N SER A 64 12.96 14.66 -0.30
CA SER A 64 12.58 13.96 -1.53
C SER A 64 11.37 13.06 -1.27
N PRO A 65 10.50 12.78 -2.27
CA PRO A 65 9.38 11.86 -2.11
C PRO A 65 9.80 10.49 -1.58
N GLN A 66 10.93 9.95 -2.05
CA GLN A 66 11.44 8.67 -1.58
C GLN A 66 11.85 8.71 -0.10
N ALA A 67 12.58 9.76 0.32
CA ALA A 67 13.01 9.89 1.73
C ALA A 67 11.80 10.05 2.66
N HIS A 68 10.76 10.77 2.24
CA HIS A 68 9.50 10.86 2.98
C HIS A 68 8.82 9.50 3.09
N CYS A 69 8.67 8.76 1.98
CA CYS A 69 8.09 7.42 1.98
C CYS A 69 8.87 6.46 2.88
N ASP A 70 10.21 6.51 2.83
CA ASP A 70 11.06 5.67 3.69
C ASP A 70 10.82 5.95 5.17
N ALA A 71 10.72 7.23 5.54
CA ALA A 71 10.49 7.63 6.93
C ALA A 71 9.11 7.20 7.45
N VAL A 72 8.05 7.38 6.66
CA VAL A 72 6.69 7.03 7.08
C VAL A 72 6.47 5.51 7.06
N SER A 73 6.95 4.82 6.04
CA SER A 73 6.86 3.35 5.98
C SER A 73 7.61 2.67 7.12
N ALA A 74 8.73 3.26 7.57
CA ALA A 74 9.43 2.79 8.76
C ALA A 74 8.58 2.93 10.04
N GLN A 75 7.75 3.99 10.16
CA GLN A 75 6.84 4.15 11.30
C GLN A 75 5.74 3.06 11.30
N TYR A 76 5.17 2.72 10.13
CA TYR A 76 4.23 1.60 10.01
C TYR A 76 4.87 0.29 10.43
N ARG A 77 6.07 -0.01 9.95
CA ARG A 77 6.81 -1.22 10.32
C ARG A 77 7.06 -1.29 11.82
N ALA A 78 7.60 -0.23 12.42
CA ALA A 78 7.89 -0.18 13.84
C ALA A 78 6.62 -0.33 14.70
N LEU A 79 5.49 0.25 14.27
CA LEU A 79 4.22 0.11 14.96
C LEU A 79 3.69 -1.32 14.91
N TRP A 80 3.72 -1.96 13.73
CA TRP A 80 3.28 -3.35 13.58
C TRP A 80 4.18 -4.32 14.37
N GLU A 81 5.48 -4.10 14.40
CA GLU A 81 6.42 -4.87 15.23
C GLU A 81 6.10 -4.69 16.73
N ARG A 82 5.92 -3.45 17.18
CA ARG A 82 5.56 -3.16 18.59
C ARG A 82 4.24 -3.82 19.01
N TRP A 83 3.28 -3.91 18.10
CA TRP A 83 1.98 -4.54 18.35
C TRP A 83 1.97 -6.03 18.03
N GLN A 84 3.11 -6.59 17.67
CA GLN A 84 3.26 -8.01 17.33
C GLN A 84 2.28 -8.47 16.26
N ILE A 85 2.00 -7.61 15.28
CA ILE A 85 1.16 -7.95 14.13
C ILE A 85 1.82 -9.11 13.37
N SER A 86 1.06 -10.16 13.10
CA SER A 86 1.58 -11.42 12.55
C SER A 86 1.62 -11.46 11.02
N ASN A 87 1.75 -10.30 10.36
CA ASN A 87 1.86 -10.22 8.92
C ASN A 87 3.12 -10.90 8.38
N ASN A 88 2.97 -11.61 7.28
CA ASN A 88 4.09 -12.27 6.58
C ASN A 88 4.88 -11.29 5.72
N ARG A 89 4.21 -10.26 5.17
CA ARG A 89 4.80 -9.26 4.28
C ARG A 89 4.26 -7.87 4.58
N LEU A 90 5.15 -6.88 4.53
CA LEU A 90 4.81 -5.47 4.40
C LEU A 90 5.34 -5.03 3.04
N ILE A 91 4.43 -4.81 2.09
CA ILE A 91 4.75 -4.42 0.71
C ILE A 91 4.86 -2.91 0.64
N ARG A 92 5.83 -2.42 -0.12
CA ARG A 92 5.93 -1.01 -0.51
C ARG A 92 5.76 -0.93 -2.02
N THR A 93 4.91 -0.03 -2.50
CA THR A 93 4.68 0.11 -3.96
C THR A 93 5.89 0.64 -4.70
N THR A 94 6.86 1.26 -4.00
CA THR A 94 8.18 1.65 -4.55
C THR A 94 9.23 0.55 -4.50
N ASP A 95 8.95 -0.59 -3.89
CA ASP A 95 9.88 -1.72 -3.84
C ASP A 95 10.26 -2.18 -5.26
N PRO A 96 11.56 -2.35 -5.57
CA PRO A 96 11.99 -2.73 -6.92
C PRO A 96 11.35 -4.02 -7.44
N ARG A 97 11.15 -5.01 -6.57
CA ARG A 97 10.50 -6.26 -6.94
C ARG A 97 9.00 -6.05 -7.25
N HIS A 98 8.32 -5.20 -6.50
CA HIS A 98 6.93 -4.84 -6.78
C HIS A 98 6.82 -4.15 -8.14
N ARG A 99 7.66 -3.14 -8.39
CA ARG A 99 7.70 -2.42 -9.67
C ARG A 99 7.93 -3.36 -10.85
N GLN A 100 8.91 -4.25 -10.75
CA GLN A 100 9.18 -5.23 -11.80
C GLN A 100 7.96 -6.10 -12.13
N ILE A 101 7.21 -6.54 -11.13
CA ILE A 101 6.01 -7.35 -11.33
C ILE A 101 4.90 -6.51 -11.99
N VAL A 102 4.72 -5.27 -11.56
CA VAL A 102 3.74 -4.33 -12.15
C VAL A 102 4.08 -4.07 -13.62
N GLU A 103 5.33 -3.79 -13.94
CA GLU A 103 5.79 -3.55 -15.32
C GLU A 103 5.53 -4.78 -16.21
N GLN A 104 5.85 -5.98 -15.73
CA GLN A 104 5.58 -7.22 -16.46
C GLN A 104 4.08 -7.46 -16.65
N PHE A 105 3.27 -7.20 -15.64
CA PHE A 105 1.82 -7.35 -15.71
C PHE A 105 1.22 -6.34 -16.71
N PHE A 106 1.63 -5.07 -16.61
CA PHE A 106 1.20 -4.01 -17.53
C PHE A 106 1.51 -4.37 -18.98
N ALA A 107 2.75 -4.76 -19.27
CA ALA A 107 3.16 -5.15 -20.63
C ALA A 107 2.32 -6.31 -21.20
N ARG A 108 1.93 -7.27 -20.36
CA ARG A 108 1.06 -8.38 -20.79
C ARG A 108 -0.36 -7.92 -21.13
N VAL A 109 -0.93 -7.03 -20.31
CA VAL A 109 -2.28 -6.49 -20.52
C VAL A 109 -2.30 -5.58 -21.75
N GLU A 110 -1.25 -4.77 -21.94
CA GLU A 110 -1.07 -3.94 -23.14
C GLU A 110 -0.96 -4.80 -24.41
N ALA A 111 -0.16 -5.86 -24.37
CA ALA A 111 0.00 -6.79 -25.50
C ALA A 111 -1.30 -7.51 -25.88
N ASN A 112 -2.23 -7.67 -24.92
CA ASN A 112 -3.56 -8.22 -25.20
C ASN A 112 -4.51 -7.19 -25.85
N GLY A 113 -4.14 -5.91 -25.93
CA GLY A 113 -4.99 -4.83 -26.44
C GLY A 113 -6.02 -4.28 -25.45
N ASP A 114 -5.89 -4.62 -24.17
CA ASP A 114 -6.80 -4.16 -23.11
C ASP A 114 -6.48 -2.75 -22.60
N ILE A 115 -5.34 -2.17 -23.01
CA ILE A 115 -4.92 -0.82 -22.68
C ILE A 115 -4.86 0.01 -23.95
N VAL A 116 -5.56 1.14 -23.93
CA VAL A 116 -5.60 2.10 -25.05
C VAL A 116 -5.30 3.51 -24.55
N GLU A 117 -4.64 4.31 -25.40
CA GLU A 117 -4.42 5.73 -25.10
C GLU A 117 -5.74 6.49 -25.21
N GLY A 118 -6.03 7.30 -24.19
CA GLY A 118 -7.21 8.17 -24.14
C GLY A 118 -6.84 9.57 -23.68
N ARG A 119 -7.74 10.54 -23.91
CA ARG A 119 -7.61 11.92 -23.41
C ARG A 119 -8.82 12.28 -22.59
N GLN A 120 -8.58 12.85 -21.41
CA GLN A 120 -9.60 13.43 -20.56
C GLN A 120 -9.25 14.87 -20.25
N GLN A 121 -10.22 15.78 -20.38
CA GLN A 121 -10.08 17.19 -20.02
C GLN A 121 -11.19 17.55 -19.02
N GLY A 122 -10.86 18.32 -18.01
CA GLY A 122 -11.81 18.77 -17.00
C GLY A 122 -11.10 19.38 -15.80
N TRP A 123 -11.89 19.86 -14.84
CA TRP A 123 -11.36 20.33 -13.57
C TRP A 123 -10.93 19.12 -12.72
N TYR A 124 -9.66 19.07 -12.35
CA TYR A 124 -9.15 18.01 -11.50
C TYR A 124 -9.13 18.42 -10.03
N CYS A 125 -9.85 17.70 -9.18
CA CYS A 125 -9.84 17.90 -7.73
C CYS A 125 -8.72 17.09 -7.08
N VAL A 126 -7.66 17.76 -6.63
CA VAL A 126 -6.53 17.08 -5.95
C VAL A 126 -6.93 16.44 -4.63
N ALA A 127 -7.91 17.00 -3.91
CA ALA A 127 -8.39 16.44 -2.65
C ALA A 127 -9.15 15.13 -2.85
N CYS A 128 -9.97 15.07 -3.91
CA CYS A 128 -10.76 13.87 -4.26
C CYS A 128 -10.00 12.89 -5.17
N GLU A 129 -8.91 13.36 -5.81
CA GLU A 129 -8.14 12.61 -6.82
C GLU A 129 -8.99 12.19 -8.03
N GLU A 130 -9.90 13.07 -8.47
CA GLU A 130 -10.81 12.81 -9.59
C GLU A 130 -11.06 14.06 -10.45
N PHE A 131 -11.42 13.83 -11.72
CA PHE A 131 -11.97 14.87 -12.59
C PHE A 131 -13.42 15.16 -12.23
N LYS A 132 -13.81 16.43 -12.29
CA LYS A 132 -15.16 16.93 -12.03
C LYS A 132 -15.81 17.38 -13.34
#